data_d46a9be81aa5db7f111610cf09ce2b10
#
_entry.id   d46a9be81aa5db7f111610cf09ce2b10
#
_cell.length_a   1.000
_cell.length_b   1.000
_cell.length_c   1.000
_cell.angle_alpha   90.00
_cell.angle_beta   90.00
_cell.angle_gamma   90.00
#
_symmetry.space_group_name_H-M   'P 1'
#
loop_
_entity.id
_entity.type
_entity.pdbx_description
1 polymer ?
#
loop_
_entity_poly.entity_id
_entity_poly.type
_entity_poly.pdbx_seq_one_letter_code
_entity_poly.pdbx_strand_id
1 'polypeptide(L)'
;MTADLIEGYLDQLLTHLRGSATDVRRILSETEEHLRDATAELEAAGASREEAQRLAVERFGHPRTVARRFSALLAPVPPAGVAAELARSAVLLGGVGLVAIGASGLVAELLGRLFGAGFVAGDLPGVTYTAQRCAEYLEYFPDAGSCAQAAALHHWGEVVEYRVAVGVLGLLVLGGFLVWRRRPDGRQHRYLGVLPDGFSATVATSLYGVAAAALALLSLDAILVAGGDGTGQWLSAAIVASAMAAAYGVSLYRTVLVRARVGAATSPPDLAEHS
;
A
#
# COMPACT_ATOMS: atom_id res chain seq x y z
N MET A 1 -21.14 -8.66 52.33
CA MET A 1 -20.34 -8.05 51.27
C MET A 1 -20.13 -9.13 50.20
N THR A 2 -20.95 -9.14 49.17
CA THR A 2 -20.77 -10.06 48.04
C THR A 2 -19.54 -9.55 47.24
N ALA A 3 -18.54 -10.40 47.10
CA ALA A 3 -17.35 -10.07 46.32
C ALA A 3 -17.80 -9.75 44.87
N ASP A 4 -17.34 -8.65 44.33
CA ASP A 4 -17.60 -8.29 42.92
C ASP A 4 -16.85 -9.27 42.03
N LEU A 5 -17.60 -10.13 41.34
CA LEU A 5 -17.02 -11.16 40.44
C LEU A 5 -16.20 -10.55 39.29
N ILE A 6 -16.56 -9.35 38.87
CA ILE A 6 -15.84 -8.63 37.82
C ILE A 6 -14.46 -8.20 38.34
N GLU A 7 -14.38 -7.63 39.55
CA GLU A 7 -13.09 -7.26 40.13
C GLU A 7 -12.18 -8.47 40.32
N GLY A 8 -12.71 -9.57 40.86
CA GLY A 8 -11.94 -10.81 40.99
C GLY A 8 -11.44 -11.36 39.64
N TYR A 9 -12.22 -11.18 38.59
CA TYR A 9 -11.80 -11.52 37.21
C TYR A 9 -10.66 -10.62 36.69
N LEU A 10 -10.79 -9.30 36.90
CA LEU A 10 -9.78 -8.32 36.48
C LEU A 10 -8.44 -8.53 37.20
N ASP A 11 -8.48 -8.85 38.49
CA ASP A 11 -7.29 -9.20 39.29
C ASP A 11 -6.59 -10.44 38.72
N GLN A 12 -7.34 -11.48 38.38
CA GLN A 12 -6.78 -12.67 37.74
C GLN A 12 -6.23 -12.35 36.33
N LEU A 13 -6.94 -11.54 35.57
CA LEU A 13 -6.49 -11.09 34.24
C LEU A 13 -5.16 -10.31 34.35
N LEU A 14 -5.06 -9.38 35.29
CA LEU A 14 -3.86 -8.58 35.57
C LEU A 14 -2.64 -9.46 35.86
N THR A 15 -2.79 -10.53 36.68
CA THR A 15 -1.66 -11.44 37.00
C THR A 15 -1.07 -12.15 35.76
N HIS A 16 -1.86 -12.24 34.68
CA HIS A 16 -1.47 -12.98 33.47
C HIS A 16 -1.17 -12.07 32.29
N LEU A 17 -1.54 -10.78 32.33
CA LEU A 17 -1.22 -9.79 31.27
C LEU A 17 0.27 -9.46 31.27
N ARG A 18 0.82 -9.35 30.06
CA ARG A 18 2.19 -8.90 29.82
C ARG A 18 2.15 -7.78 28.79
N GLY A 19 2.79 -6.64 29.08
CA GLY A 19 2.82 -5.47 28.23
C GLY A 19 3.32 -4.24 29.00
N SER A 20 3.28 -3.06 28.37
CA SER A 20 3.56 -1.81 29.07
C SER A 20 2.49 -1.51 30.11
N ALA A 21 2.84 -0.77 31.17
CA ALA A 21 1.87 -0.38 32.19
C ALA A 21 0.67 0.41 31.64
N THR A 22 0.88 1.14 30.54
CA THR A 22 -0.18 1.88 29.85
C THR A 22 -1.13 0.94 29.11
N ASP A 23 -0.59 -0.03 28.37
CA ASP A 23 -1.40 -1.00 27.64
C ASP A 23 -2.20 -1.90 28.59
N VAL A 24 -1.55 -2.37 29.66
CA VAL A 24 -2.22 -3.18 30.68
C VAL A 24 -3.39 -2.44 31.30
N ARG A 25 -3.21 -1.16 31.68
CA ARG A 25 -4.30 -0.34 32.22
C ARG A 25 -5.44 -0.16 31.25
N ARG A 26 -5.13 0.13 29.96
CA ARG A 26 -6.14 0.28 28.92
C ARG A 26 -6.96 -1.00 28.74
N ILE A 27 -6.30 -2.17 28.65
CA ILE A 27 -6.97 -3.46 28.48
C ILE A 27 -7.88 -3.76 29.67
N LEU A 28 -7.41 -3.48 30.90
CA LEU A 28 -8.23 -3.70 32.11
C LEU A 28 -9.46 -2.79 32.09
N SER A 29 -9.32 -1.50 31.75
CA SER A 29 -10.44 -0.56 31.69
C SER A 29 -11.45 -0.96 30.61
N GLU A 30 -10.99 -1.30 29.40
CA GLU A 30 -11.86 -1.77 28.31
C GLU A 30 -12.57 -3.09 28.67
N THR A 31 -11.87 -4.02 29.34
CA THR A 31 -12.45 -5.28 29.76
C THR A 31 -13.50 -5.08 30.89
N GLU A 32 -13.23 -4.16 31.82
CA GLU A 32 -14.16 -3.81 32.90
C GLU A 32 -15.45 -3.22 32.32
N GLU A 33 -15.34 -2.27 31.39
CA GLU A 33 -16.48 -1.64 30.69
C GLU A 33 -17.34 -2.71 30.00
N HIS A 34 -16.72 -3.57 29.17
CA HIS A 34 -17.43 -4.65 28.49
C HIS A 34 -18.13 -5.65 29.45
N LEU A 35 -17.50 -6.00 30.55
CA LEU A 35 -18.13 -6.90 31.53
C LEU A 35 -19.30 -6.23 32.26
N ARG A 36 -19.20 -4.93 32.56
CA ARG A 36 -20.29 -4.17 33.17
C ARG A 36 -21.46 -3.98 32.19
N ASP A 37 -21.19 -3.68 30.93
CA ASP A 37 -22.23 -3.58 29.91
C ASP A 37 -22.96 -4.90 29.71
N ALA A 38 -22.22 -6.01 29.57
CA ALA A 38 -22.82 -7.34 29.47
C ALA A 38 -23.65 -7.73 30.72
N THR A 39 -23.20 -7.30 31.90
CA THR A 39 -23.97 -7.52 33.16
C THR A 39 -25.26 -6.70 33.13
N ALA A 40 -25.22 -5.43 32.73
CA ALA A 40 -26.41 -4.58 32.67
C ALA A 40 -27.44 -5.12 31.65
N GLU A 41 -26.99 -5.63 30.50
CA GLU A 41 -27.88 -6.29 29.54
C GLU A 41 -28.58 -7.52 30.12
N LEU A 42 -27.85 -8.34 30.86
CA LEU A 42 -28.42 -9.54 31.53
C LEU A 42 -29.39 -9.18 32.67
N GLU A 43 -29.08 -8.14 33.44
CA GLU A 43 -29.98 -7.62 34.48
C GLU A 43 -31.27 -7.08 33.85
N ALA A 44 -31.18 -6.35 32.74
CA ALA A 44 -32.36 -5.86 31.99
C ALA A 44 -33.21 -7.03 31.43
N ALA A 45 -32.59 -8.17 31.14
CA ALA A 45 -33.29 -9.41 30.76
C ALA A 45 -33.89 -10.19 31.92
N GLY A 46 -33.76 -9.68 33.16
CA GLY A 46 -34.38 -10.26 34.35
C GLY A 46 -33.49 -11.15 35.22
N ALA A 47 -32.20 -11.25 34.93
CA ALA A 47 -31.26 -11.98 35.80
C ALA A 47 -30.96 -11.18 37.08
N SER A 48 -30.68 -11.88 38.15
CA SER A 48 -30.15 -11.22 39.36
C SER A 48 -28.73 -10.71 39.10
N ARG A 49 -28.31 -9.66 39.81
CA ARG A 49 -26.98 -9.07 39.65
C ARG A 49 -25.85 -10.11 39.76
N GLU A 50 -25.92 -10.99 40.73
CA GLU A 50 -24.89 -12.03 40.90
C GLU A 50 -24.86 -13.03 39.73
N GLU A 51 -26.04 -13.45 39.29
CA GLU A 51 -26.19 -14.33 38.13
C GLU A 51 -25.73 -13.63 36.82
N ALA A 52 -26.06 -12.37 36.63
CA ALA A 52 -25.66 -11.57 35.50
C ALA A 52 -24.13 -11.43 35.44
N GLN A 53 -23.47 -11.11 36.55
CA GLN A 53 -22.00 -11.03 36.60
C GLN A 53 -21.34 -12.38 36.29
N ARG A 54 -21.89 -13.47 36.87
CA ARG A 54 -21.38 -14.83 36.64
C ARG A 54 -21.45 -15.19 35.15
N LEU A 55 -22.58 -14.95 34.52
CA LEU A 55 -22.80 -15.24 33.11
C LEU A 55 -21.95 -14.35 32.20
N ALA A 56 -21.77 -13.07 32.53
CA ALA A 56 -20.91 -12.16 31.80
C ALA A 56 -19.44 -12.63 31.79
N VAL A 57 -18.92 -12.98 32.99
CA VAL A 57 -17.55 -13.50 33.13
C VAL A 57 -17.38 -14.85 32.42
N GLU A 58 -18.36 -15.75 32.52
CA GLU A 58 -18.32 -17.05 31.86
C GLU A 58 -18.29 -16.91 30.32
N ARG A 59 -19.11 -16.03 29.75
CA ARG A 59 -19.15 -15.73 28.32
C ARG A 59 -17.86 -15.06 27.79
N PHE A 60 -17.25 -14.21 28.60
CA PHE A 60 -15.99 -13.54 28.27
C PHE A 60 -14.82 -14.52 28.17
N GLY A 61 -14.84 -15.56 29.00
CA GLY A 61 -13.91 -16.67 28.95
C GLY A 61 -12.83 -16.62 30.02
N HIS A 62 -12.02 -17.66 30.08
CA HIS A 62 -11.04 -17.84 31.17
C HIS A 62 -9.92 -16.77 31.12
N PRO A 63 -9.58 -16.09 32.25
CA PRO A 63 -8.64 -14.98 32.33
C PRO A 63 -7.28 -15.28 31.66
N ARG A 64 -6.72 -16.47 31.90
CA ARG A 64 -5.46 -16.89 31.26
C ARG A 64 -5.52 -16.97 29.73
N THR A 65 -6.67 -17.33 29.17
CA THR A 65 -6.84 -17.46 27.73
C THR A 65 -6.96 -16.08 27.11
N VAL A 66 -7.72 -15.21 27.75
CA VAL A 66 -7.89 -13.80 27.36
C VAL A 66 -6.55 -13.06 27.46
N ALA A 67 -5.85 -13.17 28.60
CA ALA A 67 -4.53 -12.58 28.78
C ALA A 67 -3.52 -13.02 27.72
N ARG A 68 -3.50 -14.31 27.35
CA ARG A 68 -2.61 -14.79 26.28
C ARG A 68 -2.90 -14.16 24.92
N ARG A 69 -4.18 -13.95 24.59
CA ARG A 69 -4.57 -13.26 23.34
C ARG A 69 -4.08 -11.82 23.32
N PHE A 70 -4.34 -11.07 24.39
CA PHE A 70 -3.87 -9.69 24.50
C PHE A 70 -2.34 -9.58 24.57
N SER A 71 -1.67 -10.43 25.35
CA SER A 71 -0.20 -10.43 25.43
C SER A 71 0.45 -10.80 24.10
N ALA A 72 -0.17 -11.64 23.29
CA ALA A 72 0.31 -11.94 21.94
C ALA A 72 0.20 -10.73 20.99
N LEU A 73 -0.83 -9.88 21.18
CA LEU A 73 -1.00 -8.62 20.43
C LEU A 73 -0.02 -7.53 20.89
N LEU A 74 0.33 -7.53 22.17
CA LEU A 74 1.25 -6.57 22.80
C LEU A 74 2.72 -7.01 22.75
N ALA A 75 3.00 -8.26 22.36
CA ALA A 75 4.37 -8.75 22.26
C ALA A 75 5.16 -7.88 21.27
N PRO A 76 6.35 -7.38 21.66
CA PRO A 76 7.18 -6.62 20.75
C PRO A 76 7.49 -7.49 19.53
N VAL A 77 7.19 -6.94 18.34
CA VAL A 77 7.48 -7.64 17.08
C VAL A 77 9.01 -7.79 16.99
N PRO A 78 9.53 -9.01 16.84
CA PRO A 78 10.97 -9.20 16.75
C PRO A 78 11.51 -8.42 15.54
N PRO A 79 12.70 -7.80 15.64
CA PRO A 79 13.28 -7.02 14.54
C PRO A 79 13.33 -7.78 13.21
N ALA A 80 13.57 -9.10 13.26
CA ALA A 80 13.53 -9.98 12.10
C ALA A 80 12.12 -10.04 11.45
N GLY A 81 11.05 -9.93 12.22
CA GLY A 81 9.67 -9.88 11.71
C GLY A 81 9.39 -8.58 10.97
N VAL A 82 9.83 -7.45 11.54
CA VAL A 82 9.73 -6.13 10.91
C VAL A 82 10.54 -6.13 9.60
N ALA A 83 11.78 -6.59 9.62
CA ALA A 83 12.64 -6.67 8.45
C ALA A 83 12.03 -7.55 7.34
N ALA A 84 11.45 -8.71 7.70
CA ALA A 84 10.79 -9.58 6.74
C ALA A 84 9.55 -8.93 6.10
N GLU A 85 8.76 -8.16 6.86
CA GLU A 85 7.59 -7.45 6.34
C GLU A 85 7.99 -6.27 5.45
N LEU A 86 9.02 -5.52 5.83
CA LEU A 86 9.58 -4.46 4.99
C LEU A 86 10.15 -5.03 3.67
N ALA A 87 10.89 -6.13 3.73
CA ALA A 87 11.42 -6.80 2.54
C ALA A 87 10.29 -7.27 1.61
N ARG A 88 9.22 -7.85 2.17
CA ARG A 88 8.04 -8.28 1.43
C ARG A 88 7.33 -7.10 0.75
N SER A 89 7.12 -6.02 1.49
CA SER A 89 6.53 -4.78 0.98
C SER A 89 7.40 -4.16 -0.11
N ALA A 90 8.72 -4.14 0.07
CA ALA A 90 9.67 -3.65 -0.93
C ALA A 90 9.64 -4.47 -2.22
N VAL A 91 9.57 -5.80 -2.14
CA VAL A 91 9.46 -6.69 -3.32
C VAL A 91 8.15 -6.43 -4.06
N LEU A 92 7.03 -6.29 -3.34
CA LEU A 92 5.73 -6.01 -3.97
C LEU A 92 5.70 -4.62 -4.61
N LEU A 93 6.05 -3.57 -3.87
CA LEU A 93 6.05 -2.21 -4.39
C LEU A 93 7.08 -2.02 -5.50
N GLY A 94 8.29 -2.60 -5.33
CA GLY A 94 9.32 -2.58 -6.35
C GLY A 94 8.90 -3.34 -7.61
N GLY A 95 8.36 -4.54 -7.47
CA GLY A 95 7.87 -5.32 -8.61
C GLY A 95 6.75 -4.61 -9.38
N VAL A 96 5.79 -4.02 -8.66
CA VAL A 96 4.73 -3.21 -9.28
C VAL A 96 5.31 -1.96 -9.95
N GLY A 97 6.30 -1.30 -9.33
CA GLY A 97 7.01 -0.15 -9.91
C GLY A 97 7.70 -0.49 -11.23
N LEU A 98 8.40 -1.63 -11.28
CA LEU A 98 9.03 -2.13 -12.50
C LEU A 98 8.01 -2.42 -13.62
N VAL A 99 6.86 -3.02 -13.27
CA VAL A 99 5.76 -3.24 -14.23
C VAL A 99 5.20 -1.90 -14.73
N ALA A 100 5.04 -0.90 -13.86
CA ALA A 100 4.59 0.43 -14.24
C ALA A 100 5.57 1.10 -15.22
N ILE A 101 6.89 0.94 -15.00
CA ILE A 101 7.91 1.41 -15.97
C ILE A 101 7.71 0.70 -17.33
N GLY A 102 7.51 -0.61 -17.33
CA GLY A 102 7.23 -1.36 -18.57
C GLY A 102 5.97 -0.86 -19.29
N ALA A 103 4.89 -0.65 -18.54
CA ALA A 103 3.66 -0.08 -19.10
C ALA A 103 3.87 1.31 -19.70
N SER A 104 4.72 2.15 -19.09
CA SER A 104 5.07 3.45 -19.65
C SER A 104 5.85 3.33 -20.99
N GLY A 105 6.61 2.24 -21.17
CA GLY A 105 7.25 1.93 -22.45
C GLY A 105 6.24 1.65 -23.56
N LEU A 106 5.18 0.89 -23.25
CA LEU A 106 4.09 0.64 -24.21
C LEU A 106 3.32 1.92 -24.57
N VAL A 107 3.11 2.81 -23.59
CA VAL A 107 2.51 4.13 -23.84
C VAL A 107 3.45 4.99 -24.68
N ALA A 108 4.77 4.97 -24.43
CA ALA A 108 5.76 5.68 -25.23
C ALA A 108 5.78 5.17 -26.67
N GLU A 109 5.67 3.86 -26.87
CA GLU A 109 5.53 3.26 -28.21
C GLU A 109 4.29 3.78 -28.94
N LEU A 110 3.14 3.80 -28.25
CA LEU A 110 1.91 4.35 -28.82
C LEU A 110 2.05 5.83 -29.19
N LEU A 111 2.63 6.64 -28.30
CA LEU A 111 2.86 8.06 -28.54
C LEU A 111 3.82 8.29 -29.74
N GLY A 112 4.89 7.49 -29.85
CA GLY A 112 5.81 7.56 -30.96
C GLY A 112 5.15 7.23 -32.30
N ARG A 113 4.24 6.27 -32.32
CA ARG A 113 3.45 5.95 -33.54
C ARG A 113 2.44 7.03 -33.90
N LEU A 114 1.87 7.72 -32.95
CA LEU A 114 0.86 8.76 -33.19
C LEU A 114 1.46 10.12 -33.52
N PHE A 115 2.56 10.51 -32.87
CA PHE A 115 3.13 11.85 -32.90
C PHE A 115 4.55 11.88 -33.49
N GLY A 116 5.14 10.72 -33.81
CA GLY A 116 6.49 10.59 -34.33
C GLY A 116 7.56 10.36 -33.26
N ALA A 117 8.70 9.80 -33.68
CA ALA A 117 9.82 9.46 -32.80
C ALA A 117 10.39 10.67 -32.05
N GLY A 118 10.48 11.83 -32.72
CA GLY A 118 10.97 13.07 -32.12
C GLY A 118 10.15 13.54 -30.94
N PHE A 119 8.84 13.36 -30.99
CA PHE A 119 7.97 13.66 -29.84
C PHE A 119 8.32 12.85 -28.58
N VAL A 120 8.73 11.58 -28.73
CA VAL A 120 9.09 10.71 -27.60
C VAL A 120 10.53 10.89 -27.18
N ALA A 121 11.46 10.96 -28.12
CA ALA A 121 12.90 10.90 -27.87
C ALA A 121 13.69 11.90 -28.75
N GLY A 122 13.09 13.03 -29.06
CA GLY A 122 13.77 14.12 -29.74
C GLY A 122 14.79 14.81 -28.84
N ASP A 123 15.79 15.38 -29.46
CA ASP A 123 16.86 16.09 -28.78
C ASP A 123 16.44 17.52 -28.39
N LEU A 124 17.15 18.06 -27.40
CA LEU A 124 17.06 19.48 -27.09
C LEU A 124 17.50 20.36 -28.27
N PRO A 125 16.92 21.55 -28.43
CA PRO A 125 17.33 22.50 -29.47
C PRO A 125 18.85 22.76 -29.44
N GLY A 126 19.49 22.69 -30.59
CA GLY A 126 20.92 22.96 -30.75
C GLY A 126 21.83 21.73 -30.53
N VAL A 127 21.31 20.56 -30.24
CA VAL A 127 22.11 19.33 -30.24
C VAL A 127 22.54 19.00 -31.68
N THR A 128 23.85 18.74 -31.85
CA THR A 128 24.43 18.34 -33.13
C THR A 128 25.27 17.08 -32.95
N TYR A 129 25.20 16.20 -33.93
CA TYR A 129 25.96 14.94 -33.95
C TYR A 129 27.24 15.09 -34.79
N THR A 130 28.30 14.37 -34.39
CA THR A 130 29.48 14.22 -35.25
C THR A 130 29.11 13.50 -36.52
N ALA A 131 29.87 13.74 -37.57
CA ALA A 131 29.64 13.08 -38.89
C ALA A 131 29.66 11.54 -38.76
N GLN A 132 30.55 10.99 -37.92
CA GLN A 132 30.62 9.56 -37.67
C GLN A 132 29.34 9.05 -37.01
N ARG A 133 28.87 9.71 -35.96
CA ARG A 133 27.65 9.30 -35.22
C ARG A 133 26.41 9.43 -36.10
N CYS A 134 26.38 10.47 -36.92
CA CYS A 134 25.31 10.64 -37.89
C CYS A 134 25.28 9.51 -38.93
N ALA A 135 26.44 9.10 -39.43
CA ALA A 135 26.53 7.99 -40.37
C ALA A 135 26.04 6.68 -39.75
N GLU A 136 26.40 6.41 -38.48
CA GLU A 136 25.91 5.24 -37.74
C GLU A 136 24.37 5.23 -37.63
N TYR A 137 23.72 6.33 -37.25
CA TYR A 137 22.26 6.40 -37.16
C TYR A 137 21.59 6.21 -38.54
N LEU A 138 22.14 6.81 -39.61
CA LEU A 138 21.60 6.68 -40.97
C LEU A 138 21.81 5.26 -41.52
N GLU A 139 22.83 4.53 -41.08
CA GLU A 139 23.01 3.13 -41.46
C GLU A 139 21.89 2.25 -40.84
N TYR A 140 21.48 2.51 -39.63
CA TYR A 140 20.34 1.80 -38.98
C TYR A 140 18.98 2.23 -39.54
N PHE A 141 18.84 3.50 -39.94
CA PHE A 141 17.59 4.09 -40.44
C PHE A 141 17.83 4.82 -41.78
N PRO A 142 18.05 4.07 -42.87
CA PRO A 142 18.40 4.65 -44.15
C PRO A 142 17.29 5.50 -44.80
N ASP A 143 16.02 5.25 -44.40
CA ASP A 143 14.85 6.00 -44.86
C ASP A 143 14.64 7.32 -44.09
N ALA A 144 15.46 7.62 -43.11
CA ALA A 144 15.36 8.87 -42.37
C ALA A 144 15.83 10.05 -43.21
N GLY A 145 15.02 11.10 -43.28
CA GLY A 145 15.32 12.31 -44.07
C GLY A 145 16.42 13.19 -43.46
N SER A 146 16.85 12.94 -42.23
CA SER A 146 17.89 13.69 -41.54
C SER A 146 18.55 12.90 -40.44
N CYS A 147 19.76 13.34 -40.04
CA CYS A 147 20.48 12.76 -38.89
C CYS A 147 19.67 12.85 -37.58
N ALA A 148 19.02 13.98 -37.30
CA ALA A 148 18.19 14.16 -36.14
C ALA A 148 16.98 13.19 -36.12
N GLN A 149 16.38 12.96 -37.29
CA GLN A 149 15.28 11.98 -37.41
C GLN A 149 15.78 10.56 -37.18
N ALA A 150 16.92 10.17 -37.72
CA ALA A 150 17.52 8.85 -37.50
C ALA A 150 17.89 8.64 -36.03
N ALA A 151 18.48 9.65 -35.38
CA ALA A 151 18.78 9.64 -33.94
C ALA A 151 17.51 9.51 -33.09
N ALA A 152 16.46 10.27 -33.41
CA ALA A 152 15.19 10.18 -32.69
C ALA A 152 14.54 8.79 -32.80
N LEU A 153 14.59 8.16 -33.97
CA LEU A 153 14.12 6.78 -34.19
C LEU A 153 14.92 5.78 -33.32
N HIS A 154 16.25 5.94 -33.31
CA HIS A 154 17.14 5.09 -32.50
C HIS A 154 16.81 5.22 -30.98
N HIS A 155 16.81 6.44 -30.46
CA HIS A 155 16.54 6.70 -29.05
C HIS A 155 15.11 6.32 -28.63
N TRP A 156 14.12 6.49 -29.51
CA TRP A 156 12.77 6.00 -29.26
C TRP A 156 12.75 4.48 -29.07
N GLY A 157 13.43 3.72 -29.95
CA GLY A 157 13.60 2.27 -29.80
C GLY A 157 14.21 1.90 -28.44
N GLU A 158 15.32 2.55 -28.08
CA GLU A 158 15.99 2.32 -26.78
C GLU A 158 15.04 2.60 -25.59
N VAL A 159 14.34 3.72 -25.59
CA VAL A 159 13.39 4.06 -24.52
C VAL A 159 12.32 2.98 -24.35
N VAL A 160 11.76 2.47 -25.45
CA VAL A 160 10.74 1.42 -25.41
C VAL A 160 11.33 0.09 -24.93
N GLU A 161 12.44 -0.35 -25.53
CA GLU A 161 13.07 -1.63 -25.24
C GLU A 161 13.50 -1.74 -23.79
N TYR A 162 14.21 -0.73 -23.25
CA TYR A 162 14.65 -0.72 -21.86
C TYR A 162 13.47 -0.75 -20.89
N ARG A 163 12.43 0.04 -21.15
CA ARG A 163 11.26 0.08 -20.27
C ARG A 163 10.48 -1.24 -20.29
N VAL A 164 10.29 -1.81 -21.48
CA VAL A 164 9.61 -3.11 -21.62
C VAL A 164 10.41 -4.23 -20.94
N ALA A 165 11.74 -4.26 -21.13
CA ALA A 165 12.60 -5.22 -20.45
C ALA A 165 12.50 -5.11 -18.92
N VAL A 166 12.51 -3.88 -18.38
CA VAL A 166 12.29 -3.60 -16.96
C VAL A 166 10.91 -4.09 -16.50
N GLY A 167 9.88 -3.90 -17.32
CA GLY A 167 8.53 -4.40 -17.03
C GLY A 167 8.46 -5.93 -16.96
N VAL A 168 9.13 -6.61 -17.88
CA VAL A 168 9.25 -8.08 -17.86
C VAL A 168 9.96 -8.55 -16.58
N LEU A 169 11.05 -7.87 -16.19
CA LEU A 169 11.71 -8.16 -14.90
C LEU A 169 10.75 -8.00 -13.73
N GLY A 170 9.94 -6.94 -13.72
CA GLY A 170 8.91 -6.71 -12.72
C GLY A 170 7.90 -7.86 -12.63
N LEU A 171 7.43 -8.36 -13.77
CA LEU A 171 6.52 -9.52 -13.85
C LEU A 171 7.19 -10.80 -13.30
N LEU A 172 8.47 -11.01 -13.60
CA LEU A 172 9.23 -12.16 -13.06
C LEU A 172 9.39 -12.06 -11.54
N VAL A 173 9.70 -10.88 -11.01
CA VAL A 173 9.80 -10.64 -9.56
C VAL A 173 8.47 -10.91 -8.87
N LEU A 174 7.35 -10.36 -9.38
CA LEU A 174 6.01 -10.57 -8.83
C LEU A 174 5.58 -12.03 -8.95
N GLY A 175 5.82 -12.66 -10.11
CA GLY A 175 5.52 -14.08 -10.33
C GLY A 175 6.28 -14.98 -9.37
N GLY A 176 7.58 -14.76 -9.24
CA GLY A 176 8.43 -15.48 -8.27
C GLY A 176 7.96 -15.30 -6.83
N PHE A 177 7.59 -14.06 -6.46
CA PHE A 177 7.02 -13.77 -5.15
C PHE A 177 5.69 -14.50 -4.89
N LEU A 178 4.80 -14.53 -5.88
CA LEU A 178 3.51 -15.23 -5.77
C LEU A 178 3.69 -16.75 -5.64
N VAL A 179 4.62 -17.33 -6.40
CA VAL A 179 4.96 -18.76 -6.29
C VAL A 179 5.56 -19.07 -4.92
N TRP A 180 6.49 -18.23 -4.45
CA TRP A 180 7.08 -18.37 -3.13
C TRP A 180 6.04 -18.28 -2.01
N ARG A 181 5.09 -17.34 -2.11
CA ARG A 181 4.00 -17.17 -1.14
C ARG A 181 3.06 -18.36 -1.06
N ARG A 182 2.90 -19.13 -2.15
CA ARG A 182 2.04 -20.32 -2.20
C ARG A 182 2.66 -21.56 -1.55
N ARG A 183 3.95 -21.50 -1.20
CA ARG A 183 4.61 -22.64 -0.51
C ARG A 183 4.07 -22.76 0.92
N PRO A 184 3.66 -23.99 1.35
CA PRO A 184 3.01 -24.21 2.64
C PRO A 184 3.98 -24.26 3.82
N ASP A 185 4.98 -23.37 3.87
CA ASP A 185 5.88 -23.29 5.01
C ASP A 185 5.15 -22.61 6.19
N GLY A 186 4.72 -23.40 7.18
CA GLY A 186 3.92 -22.97 8.34
C GLY A 186 4.54 -21.90 9.24
N ARG A 187 5.72 -21.37 8.90
CA ARG A 187 6.38 -20.25 9.60
C ARG A 187 5.93 -18.87 9.11
N GLN A 188 5.30 -18.77 7.93
CA GLN A 188 4.96 -17.48 7.30
C GLN A 188 3.75 -16.78 7.92
N HIS A 189 2.85 -17.50 8.60
CA HIS A 189 1.62 -16.91 9.12
C HIS A 189 1.77 -16.08 10.41
N ARG A 190 2.96 -16.08 11.04
CA ARG A 190 3.17 -15.40 12.34
C ARG A 190 3.36 -13.88 12.24
N TYR A 191 3.65 -13.34 11.05
CA TYR A 191 4.03 -11.92 10.89
C TYR A 191 3.09 -11.12 10.00
N LEU A 192 1.95 -11.70 9.60
CA LEU A 192 0.92 -10.99 8.85
C LEU A 192 0.23 -9.96 9.77
N GLY A 193 0.40 -8.68 9.46
CA GLY A 193 -0.32 -7.61 10.15
C GLY A 193 0.53 -6.66 11.01
N VAL A 194 1.87 -6.62 10.83
CA VAL A 194 2.75 -5.67 11.54
C VAL A 194 2.51 -4.23 11.09
N LEU A 195 2.19 -4.02 9.80
CA LEU A 195 1.86 -2.71 9.27
C LEU A 195 0.35 -2.47 9.32
N PRO A 196 -0.10 -1.26 9.66
CA PRO A 196 -1.52 -0.92 9.64
C PRO A 196 -2.14 -1.21 8.28
N ASP A 197 -3.37 -1.73 8.26
CA ASP A 197 -4.12 -1.92 7.02
C ASP A 197 -4.23 -0.57 6.28
N GLY A 198 -3.88 -0.57 5.01
CA GLY A 198 -3.87 0.65 4.18
C GLY A 198 -2.53 1.39 4.15
N PHE A 199 -1.53 1.06 5.00
CA PHE A 199 -0.22 1.73 4.98
C PHE A 199 0.45 1.62 3.60
N SER A 200 0.49 0.42 3.02
CA SER A 200 1.07 0.21 1.69
C SER A 200 0.32 0.96 0.58
N ALA A 201 -1.02 1.05 0.67
CA ALA A 201 -1.83 1.83 -0.27
C ALA A 201 -1.58 3.34 -0.13
N THR A 202 -1.44 3.85 1.10
CA THR A 202 -1.10 5.26 1.34
C THR A 202 0.28 5.59 0.77
N VAL A 203 1.29 4.77 1.07
CA VAL A 203 2.66 4.97 0.55
C VAL A 203 2.68 4.91 -0.97
N ALA A 204 2.02 3.92 -1.58
CA ALA A 204 1.95 3.79 -3.03
C ALA A 204 1.22 4.98 -3.68
N THR A 205 0.07 5.41 -3.14
CA THR A 205 -0.67 6.59 -3.64
C THR A 205 0.20 7.83 -3.61
N SER A 206 0.90 8.08 -2.50
CA SER A 206 1.77 9.25 -2.34
C SER A 206 2.96 9.19 -3.29
N LEU A 207 3.63 8.05 -3.39
CA LEU A 207 4.80 7.86 -4.25
C LEU A 207 4.44 8.07 -5.73
N TYR A 208 3.39 7.41 -6.21
CA TYR A 208 2.94 7.55 -7.60
C TYR A 208 2.36 8.94 -7.88
N GLY A 209 1.69 9.56 -6.90
CA GLY A 209 1.18 10.93 -7.03
C GLY A 209 2.29 11.96 -7.20
N VAL A 210 3.33 11.89 -6.36
CA VAL A 210 4.53 12.76 -6.49
C VAL A 210 5.26 12.49 -7.79
N ALA A 211 5.44 11.22 -8.17
CA ALA A 211 6.07 10.86 -9.44
C ALA A 211 5.27 11.41 -10.63
N ALA A 212 3.94 11.27 -10.63
CA ALA A 212 3.08 11.79 -11.68
C ALA A 212 3.20 13.32 -11.83
N ALA A 213 3.20 14.05 -10.71
CA ALA A 213 3.37 15.50 -10.71
C ALA A 213 4.75 15.91 -11.26
N ALA A 214 5.82 15.28 -10.79
CA ALA A 214 7.18 15.58 -11.27
C ALA A 214 7.34 15.29 -12.76
N LEU A 215 6.83 14.15 -13.25
CA LEU A 215 6.90 13.77 -14.66
C LEU A 215 6.01 14.66 -15.53
N ALA A 216 4.88 15.14 -15.04
CA ALA A 216 4.06 16.11 -15.74
C ALA A 216 4.77 17.47 -15.87
N LEU A 217 5.48 17.92 -14.82
CA LEU A 217 6.31 19.12 -14.90
C LEU A 217 7.45 18.97 -15.91
N LEU A 218 8.13 17.82 -15.96
CA LEU A 218 9.15 17.55 -16.96
C LEU A 218 8.57 17.50 -18.37
N SER A 219 7.36 16.99 -18.54
CA SER A 219 6.64 17.02 -19.83
C SER A 219 6.34 18.45 -20.27
N LEU A 220 5.91 19.28 -19.32
CA LEU A 220 5.62 20.70 -19.58
C LEU A 220 6.91 21.47 -19.94
N ASP A 221 8.00 21.22 -19.22
CA ASP A 221 9.30 21.80 -19.51
C ASP A 221 9.76 21.45 -20.94
N ALA A 222 9.65 20.18 -21.36
CA ALA A 222 9.98 19.75 -22.71
C ALA A 222 9.11 20.44 -23.78
N ILE A 223 7.84 20.71 -23.52
CA ILE A 223 6.99 21.48 -24.43
C ILE A 223 7.46 22.93 -24.53
N LEU A 224 7.78 23.56 -23.41
CA LEU A 224 8.12 24.99 -23.36
C LEU A 224 9.53 25.28 -23.87
N VAL A 225 10.49 24.38 -23.60
CA VAL A 225 11.92 24.59 -23.92
C VAL A 225 12.31 23.91 -25.21
N ALA A 226 11.89 22.67 -25.43
CA ALA A 226 12.27 21.88 -26.63
C ALA A 226 11.23 21.90 -27.76
N GLY A 227 10.17 22.72 -27.64
CA GLY A 227 9.14 22.79 -28.67
C GLY A 227 8.32 21.52 -28.84
N GLY A 228 8.35 20.63 -27.87
CA GLY A 228 7.63 19.37 -27.85
C GLY A 228 8.49 18.12 -28.07
N ASP A 229 9.72 18.28 -28.55
CA ASP A 229 10.65 17.15 -28.70
C ASP A 229 11.03 16.55 -27.36
N GLY A 230 11.06 15.21 -27.29
CA GLY A 230 11.33 14.48 -26.05
C GLY A 230 10.21 14.49 -24.99
N THR A 231 9.08 15.18 -25.25
CA THR A 231 7.95 15.26 -24.32
C THR A 231 7.36 13.89 -24.00
N GLY A 232 7.21 13.04 -25.01
CA GLY A 232 6.49 11.77 -24.91
C GLY A 232 7.12 10.77 -23.92
N GLN A 233 8.44 10.81 -23.71
CA GLN A 233 9.08 9.96 -22.71
C GLN A 233 8.63 10.28 -21.29
N TRP A 234 8.46 11.55 -20.94
CA TRP A 234 7.98 12.00 -19.63
C TRP A 234 6.47 11.84 -19.51
N LEU A 235 5.74 12.20 -20.55
CA LEU A 235 4.29 12.10 -20.60
C LEU A 235 3.80 10.66 -20.46
N SER A 236 4.42 9.71 -21.12
CA SER A 236 4.08 8.29 -21.01
C SER A 236 4.23 7.78 -19.57
N ALA A 237 5.29 8.17 -18.88
CA ALA A 237 5.53 7.82 -17.50
C ALA A 237 4.54 8.55 -16.55
N ALA A 238 4.22 9.83 -16.80
CA ALA A 238 3.24 10.60 -16.06
C ALA A 238 1.83 9.98 -16.14
N ILE A 239 1.40 9.54 -17.31
CA ILE A 239 0.11 8.87 -17.52
C ILE A 239 0.02 7.61 -16.66
N VAL A 240 1.04 6.74 -16.72
CA VAL A 240 1.05 5.49 -15.96
C VAL A 240 1.12 5.76 -14.46
N ALA A 241 1.97 6.69 -14.01
CA ALA A 241 2.06 7.06 -12.60
C ALA A 241 0.71 7.62 -12.08
N SER A 242 0.02 8.44 -12.87
CA SER A 242 -1.31 8.96 -12.53
C SER A 242 -2.36 7.84 -12.41
N ALA A 243 -2.36 6.89 -13.33
CA ALA A 243 -3.25 5.73 -13.30
C ALA A 243 -3.00 4.87 -12.06
N MET A 244 -1.73 4.65 -11.70
CA MET A 244 -1.34 3.91 -10.49
C MET A 244 -1.76 4.65 -9.21
N ALA A 245 -1.52 5.97 -9.14
CA ALA A 245 -1.97 6.80 -8.01
C ALA A 245 -3.49 6.74 -7.84
N ALA A 246 -4.25 6.82 -8.93
CA ALA A 246 -5.70 6.69 -8.91
C ALA A 246 -6.16 5.30 -8.44
N ALA A 247 -5.55 4.22 -8.93
CA ALA A 247 -5.90 2.86 -8.55
C ALA A 247 -5.67 2.60 -7.05
N TYR A 248 -4.52 3.00 -6.51
CA TYR A 248 -4.23 2.89 -5.08
C TYR A 248 -5.09 3.84 -4.23
N GLY A 249 -5.35 5.06 -4.72
CA GLY A 249 -6.25 6.02 -4.08
C GLY A 249 -7.68 5.51 -3.94
N VAL A 250 -8.22 4.88 -4.98
CA VAL A 250 -9.54 4.22 -4.93
C VAL A 250 -9.54 3.07 -3.94
N SER A 251 -8.48 2.25 -3.90
CA SER A 251 -8.35 1.17 -2.93
C SER A 251 -8.33 1.70 -1.50
N LEU A 252 -7.57 2.76 -1.23
CA LEU A 252 -7.49 3.41 0.07
C LEU A 252 -8.86 3.99 0.49
N TYR A 253 -9.52 4.71 -0.42
CA TYR A 253 -10.85 5.28 -0.19
C TYR A 253 -11.88 4.20 0.19
N ARG A 254 -11.91 3.08 -0.54
CA ARG A 254 -12.80 1.95 -0.23
C ARG A 254 -12.51 1.38 1.17
N THR A 255 -11.26 1.25 1.55
CA THR A 255 -10.87 0.75 2.89
C THR A 255 -11.36 1.69 3.99
N VAL A 256 -11.22 3.01 3.81
CA VAL A 256 -11.68 4.03 4.76
C VAL A 256 -13.20 4.02 4.87
N LEU A 257 -13.93 3.92 3.74
CA LEU A 257 -15.40 3.87 3.75
C LEU A 257 -15.94 2.63 4.49
N VAL A 258 -15.32 1.46 4.27
CA VAL A 258 -15.74 0.24 4.99
C VAL A 258 -15.56 0.41 6.50
N ARG A 259 -14.43 0.96 6.94
CA ARG A 259 -14.17 1.23 8.36
C ARG A 259 -15.16 2.23 8.96
N ALA A 260 -15.45 3.32 8.24
CA ALA A 260 -16.42 4.33 8.69
C ALA A 260 -17.84 3.74 8.86
N ARG A 261 -18.26 2.86 7.94
CA ARG A 261 -19.56 2.18 8.03
C ARG A 261 -19.63 1.20 9.20
N VAL A 262 -18.57 0.43 9.44
CA VAL A 262 -18.49 -0.48 10.58
C VAL A 262 -18.50 0.30 11.90
N GLY A 263 -17.73 1.39 12.01
CA GLY A 263 -17.73 2.27 13.19
C GLY A 263 -19.09 2.91 13.46
N ALA A 264 -19.81 3.35 12.42
CA ALA A 264 -21.15 3.92 12.56
C ALA A 264 -22.19 2.87 12.98
N ALA A 265 -22.04 1.62 12.56
CA ALA A 265 -22.95 0.52 12.92
C ALA A 265 -22.73 0.02 14.36
N THR A 266 -21.56 0.29 14.96
CA THR A 266 -21.21 -0.09 16.32
C THR A 266 -21.42 1.04 17.34
N SER A 267 -21.71 2.28 16.89
CA SER A 267 -22.08 3.36 17.79
C SER A 267 -23.49 3.13 18.33
N PRO A 268 -23.71 3.12 19.67
CA PRO A 268 -25.04 2.98 20.23
C PRO A 268 -25.92 4.16 19.76
N PRO A 269 -27.23 3.93 19.52
CA PRO A 269 -28.15 5.00 19.18
C PRO A 269 -28.12 6.05 20.28
N ASP A 270 -27.86 7.32 19.89
CA ASP A 270 -27.79 8.45 20.81
C ASP A 270 -29.00 8.46 21.77
N LEU A 271 -28.70 8.44 23.06
CA LEU A 271 -29.65 8.79 24.14
C LEU A 271 -29.97 10.30 24.11
N ALA A 272 -30.27 10.84 22.93
CA ALA A 272 -30.63 12.23 22.73
C ALA A 272 -32.14 12.40 22.53
N GLU A 273 -32.94 11.83 23.44
CA GLU A 273 -34.36 12.22 23.55
C GLU A 273 -34.85 12.01 25.00
N HIS A 274 -34.34 12.80 25.93
CA HIS A 274 -35.08 13.15 27.18
C HIS A 274 -34.36 14.35 27.81
N SER A 275 -34.71 15.55 27.32
CA SER A 275 -34.58 16.80 28.08
C SER A 275 -35.77 17.67 27.76
#